data_015b0656fad4812e575110080988febb
#
_entry.id   015b0656fad4812e575110080988febb
#
_cell.length_a   1.000
_cell.length_b   1.000
_cell.length_c   1.000
_cell.angle_alpha   90.00
_cell.angle_beta   90.00
_cell.angle_gamma   90.00
#
_symmetry.space_group_name_H-M   'P 1'
#
loop_
_entity.id
_entity.type
_entity.pdbx_description
1 polymer ?
#
loop_
_entity_poly.entity_id
_entity_poly.type
_entity_poly.pdbx_seq_one_letter_code
_entity_poly.pdbx_strand_id
1 'polypeptide(L)'
;CIRDRLCWNYFAECMNRCSDTFNANQNVFGKVYFPRLIVPLSIVVSSLVKMGIQFILFLFIYLYCVLDGGATDVNSYSINEYACLFPLLVLMLAGLGLGFGLLISSLTTKYRDLRFLVTFGVQLWMYATPVIYPLSVMQQSHEKYMWLIIANPLTSIIETFKYGFLGEGIFSWWYLGYSFLFTVLIVVWGMITFNKVQRSFMDVI
;
A
#
# COMPACT_ATOMS: atom_id res chain seq x y z
N CYS A 1 15.75 0.04 -6.30
CA CYS A 1 14.62 -0.71 -6.88
C CYS A 1 13.98 -1.75 -5.96
N ILE A 2 14.75 -2.58 -5.24
CA ILE A 2 14.19 -3.63 -4.35
C ILE A 2 13.37 -2.99 -3.22
N ARG A 3 13.83 -1.92 -2.66
CA ARG A 3 13.27 -1.15 -1.55
C ARG A 3 11.89 -0.56 -1.86
N ASP A 4 11.79 0.13 -2.99
CA ASP A 4 10.53 0.83 -3.36
C ASP A 4 9.45 -0.17 -3.73
N ARG A 5 9.85 -1.31 -4.30
CA ARG A 5 8.97 -2.45 -4.55
C ARG A 5 8.41 -3.09 -3.28
N LEU A 6 9.13 -3.02 -2.15
CA LEU A 6 8.66 -3.61 -0.90
C LEU A 6 7.34 -2.98 -0.43
N CYS A 7 7.30 -1.66 -0.35
CA CYS A 7 6.09 -0.91 0.03
C CYS A 7 4.96 -1.13 -0.98
N TRP A 8 5.29 -1.11 -2.28
CA TRP A 8 4.34 -1.35 -3.34
C TRP A 8 3.76 -2.77 -3.32
N ASN A 9 4.62 -3.79 -3.19
CA ASN A 9 4.19 -5.19 -3.15
C ASN A 9 3.24 -5.45 -2.00
N TYR A 10 3.52 -4.88 -0.82
CA TYR A 10 2.65 -5.00 0.33
C TYR A 10 1.27 -4.39 0.07
N PHE A 11 1.21 -3.16 -0.43
CA PHE A 11 -0.03 -2.49 -0.79
C PHE A 11 -0.82 -3.28 -1.85
N ALA A 12 -0.14 -3.67 -2.94
CA ALA A 12 -0.76 -4.40 -4.05
C ALA A 12 -1.28 -5.77 -3.62
N GLU A 13 -0.54 -6.49 -2.77
CA GLU A 13 -0.98 -7.78 -2.23
C GLU A 13 -2.20 -7.61 -1.31
N CYS A 14 -2.17 -6.65 -0.38
CA CYS A 14 -3.31 -6.35 0.48
C CYS A 14 -4.55 -6.00 -0.34
N MET A 15 -4.41 -5.10 -1.31
CA MET A 15 -5.52 -4.67 -2.15
C MET A 15 -6.10 -5.81 -2.98
N ASN A 16 -5.26 -6.58 -3.68
CA ASN A 16 -5.72 -7.68 -4.53
C ASN A 16 -6.39 -8.79 -3.72
N ARG A 17 -5.80 -9.20 -2.59
CA ARG A 17 -6.36 -10.27 -1.74
C ARG A 17 -7.62 -9.83 -1.02
N CYS A 18 -7.70 -8.57 -0.55
CA CYS A 18 -8.91 -8.03 0.07
C CYS A 18 -10.03 -7.86 -0.97
N SER A 19 -9.72 -7.51 -2.23
CA SER A 19 -10.71 -7.38 -3.30
C SER A 19 -11.43 -8.69 -3.62
N ASP A 20 -10.78 -9.82 -3.40
CA ASP A 20 -11.33 -11.16 -3.68
C ASP A 20 -11.96 -11.84 -2.45
N THR A 21 -12.08 -11.14 -1.34
CA THR A 21 -12.50 -11.71 -0.06
C THR A 21 -13.85 -12.44 -0.14
N PHE A 22 -14.85 -11.85 -0.79
CA PHE A 22 -16.18 -12.48 -0.91
C PHE A 22 -16.16 -13.72 -1.78
N ASN A 23 -15.48 -13.66 -2.92
CA ASN A 23 -15.43 -14.78 -3.86
C ASN A 23 -14.62 -15.95 -3.30
N ALA A 24 -13.49 -15.69 -2.68
CA ALA A 24 -12.61 -16.72 -2.13
C ALA A 24 -13.22 -17.44 -0.90
N ASN A 25 -14.08 -16.75 -0.13
CA ASN A 25 -14.61 -17.27 1.13
C ASN A 25 -16.13 -17.53 1.11
N GLN A 26 -16.75 -17.62 -0.06
CA GLN A 26 -18.19 -17.84 -0.24
C GLN A 26 -18.72 -19.04 0.58
N ASN A 27 -17.97 -20.15 0.57
CA ASN A 27 -18.34 -21.40 1.26
C ASN A 27 -18.29 -21.27 2.80
N VAL A 28 -17.53 -20.35 3.33
CA VAL A 28 -17.37 -20.12 4.78
C VAL A 28 -18.46 -19.18 5.27
N PHE A 29 -18.79 -18.14 4.51
CA PHE A 29 -19.77 -17.13 4.86
C PHE A 29 -21.21 -17.67 4.94
N GLY A 30 -21.52 -18.76 4.26
CA GLY A 30 -22.84 -19.41 4.32
C GLY A 30 -23.02 -20.38 5.48
N LYS A 31 -21.93 -20.81 6.17
CA LYS A 31 -21.99 -21.87 7.19
C LYS A 31 -21.79 -21.38 8.62
N VAL A 32 -21.12 -20.27 8.82
CA VAL A 32 -20.73 -19.77 10.14
C VAL A 32 -21.11 -18.30 10.30
N TYR A 33 -21.79 -17.98 11.37
CA TYR A 33 -22.15 -16.61 11.71
C TYR A 33 -20.98 -15.93 12.44
N PHE A 34 -20.16 -15.15 11.70
CA PHE A 34 -19.11 -14.34 12.27
C PHE A 34 -18.98 -12.99 11.53
N PRO A 35 -18.39 -11.96 12.15
CA PRO A 35 -18.20 -10.66 11.49
C PRO A 35 -17.29 -10.81 10.26
N ARG A 36 -17.84 -10.60 9.07
CA ARG A 36 -17.14 -10.82 7.79
C ARG A 36 -15.93 -9.92 7.59
N LEU A 37 -15.84 -8.80 8.31
CA LEU A 37 -14.69 -7.90 8.33
C LEU A 37 -13.40 -8.56 8.90
N ILE A 38 -13.54 -9.63 9.68
CA ILE A 38 -12.37 -10.35 10.22
C ILE A 38 -11.51 -10.92 9.08
N VAL A 39 -12.12 -11.36 7.98
CA VAL A 39 -11.39 -11.96 6.86
C VAL A 39 -10.47 -10.95 6.17
N PRO A 40 -10.92 -9.77 5.71
CA PRO A 40 -10.01 -8.76 5.15
C PRO A 40 -8.92 -8.33 6.13
N LEU A 41 -9.27 -8.21 7.42
CA LEU A 41 -8.30 -7.83 8.45
C LEU A 41 -7.21 -8.90 8.62
N SER A 42 -7.60 -10.18 8.64
CA SER A 42 -6.64 -11.30 8.73
C SER A 42 -5.71 -11.36 7.52
N ILE A 43 -6.20 -11.00 6.32
CA ILE A 43 -5.39 -10.90 5.10
C ILE A 43 -4.31 -9.82 5.25
N VAL A 44 -4.69 -8.64 5.75
CA VAL A 44 -3.75 -7.54 5.97
C VAL A 44 -2.66 -7.94 6.96
N VAL A 45 -3.02 -8.59 8.07
CA VAL A 45 -2.06 -9.06 9.07
C VAL A 45 -1.14 -10.15 8.51
N SER A 46 -1.68 -11.10 7.75
CA SER A 46 -0.88 -12.14 7.07
C SER A 46 0.12 -11.54 6.09
N SER A 47 -0.31 -10.54 5.31
CA SER A 47 0.57 -9.84 4.35
C SER A 47 1.65 -9.03 5.07
N LEU A 48 1.38 -8.54 6.28
CA LEU A 48 2.35 -7.83 7.11
C LEU A 48 3.50 -8.74 7.55
N VAL A 49 3.23 -10.01 7.87
CA VAL A 49 4.29 -10.99 8.18
C VAL A 49 5.22 -11.17 6.98
N LYS A 50 4.66 -11.30 5.79
CA LYS A 50 5.43 -11.42 4.54
C LYS A 50 6.28 -10.17 4.27
N MET A 51 5.69 -9.00 4.46
CA MET A 51 6.43 -7.72 4.37
C MET A 51 7.57 -7.66 5.40
N GLY A 52 7.32 -8.13 6.63
CA GLY A 52 8.33 -8.17 7.69
C GLY A 52 9.55 -9.01 7.30
N ILE A 53 9.34 -10.19 6.70
CA ILE A 53 10.44 -11.04 6.20
C ILE A 53 11.22 -10.31 5.10
N GLN A 54 10.53 -9.68 4.16
CA GLN A 54 11.17 -8.91 3.09
C GLN A 54 11.93 -7.70 3.64
N PHE A 55 11.41 -7.05 4.69
CA PHE A 55 12.07 -5.93 5.34
C PHE A 55 13.34 -6.34 6.10
N ILE A 56 13.31 -7.48 6.79
CA ILE A 56 14.50 -8.06 7.45
C ILE A 56 15.58 -8.35 6.41
N LEU A 57 15.21 -8.95 5.29
CA LEU A 57 16.15 -9.22 4.19
C LEU A 57 16.73 -7.92 3.62
N PHE A 58 15.89 -6.88 3.46
CA PHE A 58 16.34 -5.56 3.04
C PHE A 58 17.34 -4.96 4.04
N LEU A 59 17.07 -5.03 5.35
CA LEU A 59 17.98 -4.56 6.39
C LEU A 59 19.31 -5.32 6.37
N PHE A 60 19.27 -6.62 6.12
CA PHE A 60 20.49 -7.43 6.03
C PHE A 60 21.38 -7.01 4.87
N ILE A 61 20.79 -6.81 3.68
CA ILE A 61 21.52 -6.31 2.50
C ILE A 61 22.04 -4.87 2.75
N TYR A 62 21.22 -4.03 3.35
CA TYR A 62 21.61 -2.66 3.69
C TYR A 62 22.81 -2.64 4.64
N LEU A 63 22.77 -3.43 5.71
CA LEU A 63 23.87 -3.55 6.67
C LEU A 63 25.14 -4.10 6.01
N TYR A 64 25.01 -5.10 5.16
CA TYR A 64 26.11 -5.66 4.39
C TYR A 64 26.79 -4.60 3.52
N CYS A 65 26.01 -3.81 2.78
CA CYS A 65 26.54 -2.72 1.94
C CYS A 65 27.25 -1.61 2.75
N VAL A 66 26.74 -1.30 3.94
CA VAL A 66 27.36 -0.31 4.84
C VAL A 66 28.67 -0.82 5.44
N LEU A 67 28.75 -2.11 5.78
CA LEU A 67 29.94 -2.71 6.40
C LEU A 67 31.06 -3.00 5.39
N ASP A 68 30.71 -3.37 4.16
CA ASP A 68 31.69 -3.80 3.14
C ASP A 68 32.42 -2.63 2.49
N GLY A 69 32.05 -1.38 2.81
CA GLY A 69 32.76 -0.16 2.39
C GLY A 69 32.91 0.01 0.86
N GLY A 70 32.23 -0.83 0.07
CA GLY A 70 32.37 -0.89 -1.38
C GLY A 70 31.64 0.22 -2.15
N ALA A 71 30.90 1.07 -1.49
CA ALA A 71 30.28 2.23 -2.11
C ALA A 71 31.19 3.45 -1.90
N THR A 72 31.77 3.95 -2.97
CA THR A 72 32.60 5.17 -3.01
C THR A 72 31.87 6.44 -2.57
N ASP A 73 30.58 6.33 -2.19
CA ASP A 73 29.70 7.38 -1.69
C ASP A 73 29.01 7.00 -0.37
N VAL A 74 29.78 6.60 0.64
CA VAL A 74 29.29 6.26 2.00
C VAL A 74 28.58 7.44 2.68
N ASN A 75 28.73 8.66 2.18
CA ASN A 75 28.06 9.85 2.69
C ASN A 75 26.58 9.98 2.30
N SER A 76 26.07 9.10 1.40
CA SER A 76 24.66 9.14 0.96
C SER A 76 23.72 8.23 1.75
N TYR A 77 24.24 7.31 2.57
CA TYR A 77 23.39 6.37 3.31
C TYR A 77 23.34 6.73 4.80
N SER A 78 22.67 7.81 5.13
CA SER A 78 22.40 8.14 6.53
C SER A 78 20.98 7.74 6.90
N ILE A 79 20.85 6.85 7.88
CA ILE A 79 19.55 6.60 8.52
C ILE A 79 19.17 7.87 9.25
N ASN A 80 18.16 8.56 8.76
CA ASN A 80 17.62 9.75 9.39
C ASN A 80 16.68 9.37 10.53
N GLU A 81 16.44 10.29 11.47
CA GLU A 81 15.44 10.13 12.54
C GLU A 81 14.06 9.76 12.02
N TYR A 82 13.77 10.09 10.75
CA TYR A 82 12.51 9.77 10.05
C TYR A 82 12.34 8.28 9.75
N ALA A 83 13.36 7.45 9.87
CA ALA A 83 13.22 6.00 9.80
C ALA A 83 12.30 5.45 10.92
N CYS A 84 12.20 6.18 12.04
CA CYS A 84 11.25 5.84 13.12
C CYS A 84 9.78 5.96 12.69
N LEU A 85 9.48 6.69 11.60
CA LEU A 85 8.13 6.78 11.01
C LEU A 85 7.72 5.50 10.24
N PHE A 86 8.64 4.56 10.03
CA PHE A 86 8.37 3.32 9.28
C PHE A 86 7.11 2.57 9.75
N PRO A 87 6.87 2.30 11.05
CA PRO A 87 5.65 1.60 11.47
C PRO A 87 4.37 2.38 11.12
N LEU A 88 4.41 3.71 11.18
CA LEU A 88 3.30 4.56 10.75
C LEU A 88 3.04 4.43 9.25
N LEU A 89 4.10 4.44 8.43
CA LEU A 89 3.99 4.26 6.98
C LEU A 89 3.40 2.91 6.62
N VAL A 90 3.82 1.84 7.31
CA VAL A 90 3.25 0.49 7.13
C VAL A 90 1.77 0.46 7.47
N LEU A 91 1.37 1.11 8.56
CA LEU A 91 -0.03 1.20 8.97
C LEU A 91 -0.86 1.97 7.93
N MET A 92 -0.33 3.05 7.36
CA MET A 92 -0.98 3.79 6.29
C MET A 92 -1.13 2.94 5.01
N LEU A 93 -0.10 2.19 4.62
CA LEU A 93 -0.17 1.26 3.49
C LEU A 93 -1.19 0.15 3.72
N ALA A 94 -1.21 -0.41 4.93
CA ALA A 94 -2.21 -1.40 5.35
C ALA A 94 -3.63 -0.84 5.24
N GLY A 95 -3.83 0.38 5.74
CA GLY A 95 -5.12 1.09 5.67
C GLY A 95 -5.56 1.34 4.23
N LEU A 96 -4.67 1.86 3.37
CA LEU A 96 -4.99 2.07 1.95
C LEU A 96 -5.33 0.75 1.25
N GLY A 97 -4.52 -0.29 1.45
CA GLY A 97 -4.75 -1.61 0.86
C GLY A 97 -6.08 -2.23 1.31
N LEU A 98 -6.39 -2.11 2.61
CA LEU A 98 -7.66 -2.56 3.17
C LEU A 98 -8.84 -1.73 2.65
N GLY A 99 -8.75 -0.41 2.69
CA GLY A 99 -9.83 0.48 2.28
C GLY A 99 -10.21 0.31 0.81
N PHE A 100 -9.25 0.38 -0.10
CA PHE A 100 -9.48 0.10 -1.52
C PHE A 100 -9.91 -1.35 -1.74
N GLY A 101 -9.29 -2.31 -1.05
CA GLY A 101 -9.67 -3.71 -1.14
C GLY A 101 -11.14 -3.95 -0.77
N LEU A 102 -11.65 -3.33 0.29
CA LEU A 102 -13.06 -3.43 0.70
C LEU A 102 -14.01 -2.78 -0.31
N LEU A 103 -13.66 -1.60 -0.84
CA LEU A 103 -14.45 -0.95 -1.89
C LEU A 103 -14.58 -1.84 -3.12
N ILE A 104 -13.45 -2.36 -3.59
CA ILE A 104 -13.41 -3.20 -4.76
C ILE A 104 -14.09 -4.55 -4.49
N SER A 105 -13.92 -5.13 -3.32
CA SER A 105 -14.60 -6.36 -2.90
C SER A 105 -16.12 -6.22 -2.99
N SER A 106 -16.64 -5.06 -2.61
CA SER A 106 -18.06 -4.73 -2.71
C SER A 106 -18.54 -4.67 -4.17
N LEU A 107 -17.68 -4.20 -5.09
CA LEU A 107 -17.98 -4.12 -6.53
C LEU A 107 -17.82 -5.48 -7.22
N THR A 108 -16.78 -6.25 -6.89
CA THR A 108 -16.52 -7.57 -7.49
C THR A 108 -17.56 -8.61 -7.10
N THR A 109 -18.25 -8.39 -6.01
CA THR A 109 -19.41 -9.20 -5.61
C THR A 109 -20.54 -9.12 -6.64
N LYS A 110 -20.77 -7.96 -7.23
CA LYS A 110 -21.80 -7.76 -8.26
C LYS A 110 -21.28 -8.09 -9.65
N TYR A 111 -20.01 -7.81 -9.93
CA TYR A 111 -19.39 -7.97 -11.25
C TYR A 111 -18.09 -8.79 -11.10
N ARG A 112 -18.17 -10.09 -11.32
CA ARG A 112 -17.02 -11.02 -11.15
C ARG A 112 -15.82 -10.70 -12.04
N ASP A 113 -16.06 -10.17 -13.23
CA ASP A 113 -15.01 -9.85 -14.20
C ASP A 113 -14.14 -8.65 -13.78
N LEU A 114 -14.63 -7.80 -12.87
CA LEU A 114 -13.83 -6.69 -12.31
C LEU A 114 -12.54 -7.17 -11.63
N ARG A 115 -12.45 -8.40 -11.17
CA ARG A 115 -11.24 -8.97 -10.57
C ARG A 115 -10.04 -8.87 -11.50
N PHE A 116 -10.21 -9.23 -12.77
CA PHE A 116 -9.12 -9.15 -13.76
C PHE A 116 -8.73 -7.70 -14.05
N LEU A 117 -9.72 -6.81 -14.17
CA LEU A 117 -9.48 -5.38 -14.37
C LEU A 117 -8.76 -4.75 -13.19
N VAL A 118 -9.08 -5.13 -11.96
CA VAL A 118 -8.42 -4.64 -10.75
C VAL A 118 -6.96 -5.07 -10.72
N THR A 119 -6.67 -6.34 -10.96
CA THR A 119 -5.29 -6.84 -10.97
C THR A 119 -4.43 -6.11 -12.02
N PHE A 120 -4.97 -5.89 -13.21
CA PHE A 120 -4.32 -5.12 -14.26
C PHE A 120 -4.21 -3.63 -13.88
N GLY A 121 -5.26 -3.04 -13.31
CA GLY A 121 -5.28 -1.65 -12.86
C GLY A 121 -4.23 -1.36 -11.77
N VAL A 122 -4.05 -2.29 -10.82
CA VAL A 122 -3.00 -2.18 -9.79
C VAL A 122 -1.61 -2.17 -10.43
N GLN A 123 -1.36 -3.02 -11.42
CA GLN A 123 -0.09 -3.01 -12.14
C GLN A 123 0.16 -1.69 -12.87
N LEU A 124 -0.87 -1.13 -13.53
CA LEU A 124 -0.75 0.19 -14.16
C LEU A 124 -0.53 1.30 -13.14
N TRP A 125 -1.17 1.24 -11.97
CA TRP A 125 -1.00 2.23 -10.90
C TRP A 125 0.43 2.28 -10.37
N MET A 126 1.18 1.17 -10.45
CA MET A 126 2.60 1.13 -10.13
C MET A 126 3.41 2.13 -10.97
N TYR A 127 3.06 2.28 -12.25
CA TYR A 127 3.73 3.25 -13.15
C TYR A 127 3.32 4.70 -12.88
N ALA A 128 2.12 4.91 -12.34
CA ALA A 128 1.65 6.24 -11.93
C ALA A 128 2.23 6.68 -10.57
N THR A 129 2.87 5.76 -9.85
CA THR A 129 3.50 6.03 -8.55
C THR A 129 5.02 6.07 -8.76
N PRO A 130 5.78 6.97 -8.11
CA PRO A 130 7.24 7.09 -8.28
C PRO A 130 8.00 5.96 -7.58
N VAL A 131 7.63 4.71 -7.92
CA VAL A 131 8.29 3.49 -7.45
C VAL A 131 9.49 3.15 -8.34
N ILE A 132 9.33 3.38 -9.66
CA ILE A 132 10.31 2.96 -10.67
C ILE A 132 11.29 4.10 -10.98
N TYR A 133 10.85 5.34 -10.86
CA TYR A 133 11.64 6.52 -11.18
C TYR A 133 11.75 7.49 -9.99
N PRO A 134 12.88 8.17 -9.80
CA PRO A 134 13.03 9.18 -8.77
C PRO A 134 12.26 10.46 -9.16
N LEU A 135 11.59 11.07 -8.18
CA LEU A 135 10.84 12.32 -8.37
C LEU A 135 11.71 13.47 -8.88
N SER A 136 13.01 13.48 -8.53
CA SER A 136 13.97 14.50 -8.97
C SER A 136 14.11 14.58 -10.51
N VAL A 137 14.03 13.44 -11.19
CA VAL A 137 14.07 13.39 -12.66
C VAL A 137 12.78 13.94 -13.29
N MET A 138 11.64 13.63 -12.67
CA MET A 138 10.33 14.13 -13.13
C MET A 138 10.19 15.64 -12.93
N GLN A 139 10.73 16.19 -11.85
CA GLN A 139 10.67 17.61 -11.55
C GLN A 139 11.41 18.44 -12.61
N GLN A 140 12.50 17.91 -13.17
CA GLN A 140 13.26 18.58 -14.22
C GLN A 140 12.60 18.49 -15.61
N SER A 141 11.86 17.39 -15.88
CA SER A 141 11.34 17.13 -17.24
C SER A 141 9.88 17.52 -17.44
N HIS A 142 9.02 17.46 -16.40
CA HIS A 142 7.58 17.62 -16.54
C HIS A 142 6.89 18.25 -15.33
N GLU A 143 7.16 19.52 -15.02
CA GLU A 143 6.50 20.25 -13.92
C GLU A 143 4.96 20.22 -13.98
N LYS A 144 4.39 20.22 -15.18
CA LYS A 144 2.93 20.23 -15.39
C LYS A 144 2.20 19.01 -14.79
N TYR A 145 2.83 17.86 -14.70
CA TYR A 145 2.21 16.62 -14.21
C TYR A 145 2.55 16.32 -12.76
N MET A 146 3.37 17.13 -12.12
CA MET A 146 3.82 16.92 -10.74
C MET A 146 2.66 16.94 -9.74
N TRP A 147 1.66 17.79 -9.96
CA TRP A 147 0.47 17.84 -9.10
C TRP A 147 -0.31 16.52 -9.10
N LEU A 148 -0.37 15.79 -10.23
CA LEU A 148 -1.05 14.51 -10.35
C LEU A 148 -0.33 13.41 -9.55
N ILE A 149 1.01 13.43 -9.57
CA ILE A 149 1.84 12.47 -8.81
C ILE A 149 1.75 12.76 -7.31
N ILE A 150 1.75 14.02 -6.91
CA ILE A 150 1.63 14.44 -5.52
C ILE A 150 0.22 14.17 -4.97
N ALA A 151 -0.82 14.27 -5.82
CA ALA A 151 -2.20 13.94 -5.43
C ALA A 151 -2.38 12.45 -5.09
N ASN A 152 -1.48 11.57 -5.54
CA ASN A 152 -1.51 10.15 -5.20
C ASN A 152 -0.99 9.95 -3.75
N PRO A 153 -1.81 9.45 -2.81
CA PRO A 153 -1.41 9.27 -1.42
C PRO A 153 -0.25 8.30 -1.24
N LEU A 154 -0.08 7.33 -2.15
CA LEU A 154 1.03 6.37 -2.12
C LEU A 154 2.38 7.06 -2.37
N THR A 155 2.41 8.13 -3.16
CA THR A 155 3.63 8.88 -3.47
C THR A 155 4.28 9.41 -2.21
N SER A 156 3.51 10.08 -1.35
CA SER A 156 4.02 10.62 -0.07
C SER A 156 4.60 9.54 0.83
N ILE A 157 3.93 8.40 0.92
CA ILE A 157 4.36 7.30 1.79
C ILE A 157 5.69 6.73 1.29
N ILE A 158 5.82 6.50 -0.03
CA ILE A 158 7.02 5.94 -0.64
C ILE A 158 8.18 6.94 -0.58
N GLU A 159 7.93 8.23 -0.83
CA GLU A 159 8.97 9.27 -0.74
C GLU A 159 9.44 9.48 0.70
N THR A 160 8.53 9.43 1.69
CA THR A 160 8.92 9.48 3.11
C THR A 160 9.77 8.26 3.49
N PHE A 161 9.46 7.08 2.96
CA PHE A 161 10.26 5.89 3.17
C PHE A 161 11.66 6.03 2.55
N LYS A 162 11.75 6.57 1.34
CA LYS A 162 13.04 6.86 0.67
C LYS A 162 13.87 7.84 1.49
N TYR A 163 13.26 8.92 1.94
CA TYR A 163 13.92 9.96 2.72
C TYR A 163 14.44 9.43 4.06
N GLY A 164 13.67 8.59 4.77
CA GLY A 164 14.05 8.02 6.05
C GLY A 164 15.26 7.07 5.98
N PHE A 165 15.39 6.29 4.91
CA PHE A 165 16.44 5.27 4.81
C PHE A 165 17.64 5.68 3.93
N LEU A 166 17.50 6.67 3.04
CA LEU A 166 18.59 7.07 2.14
C LEU A 166 18.92 8.56 2.16
N GLY A 167 18.12 9.37 2.82
CA GLY A 167 18.28 10.82 2.75
C GLY A 167 17.92 11.42 1.40
N GLU A 168 17.47 10.62 0.42
CA GLU A 168 17.04 11.07 -0.90
C GLU A 168 15.51 11.13 -0.97
N GLY A 169 14.95 12.24 -1.47
CA GLY A 169 13.52 12.41 -1.66
C GLY A 169 13.02 13.75 -1.10
N ILE A 170 11.77 14.08 -1.42
CA ILE A 170 11.11 15.31 -0.93
C ILE A 170 10.21 14.94 0.24
N PHE A 171 10.68 15.20 1.46
CA PHE A 171 9.86 15.05 2.64
C PHE A 171 9.05 16.31 2.92
N SER A 172 7.74 16.17 3.14
CA SER A 172 6.86 17.26 3.60
C SER A 172 5.78 16.72 4.52
N TRP A 173 5.67 17.30 5.70
CA TRP A 173 4.62 16.97 6.67
C TRP A 173 3.21 17.16 6.12
N TRP A 174 3.01 18.14 5.22
CA TRP A 174 1.72 18.41 4.58
C TRP A 174 1.27 17.25 3.70
N TYR A 175 2.16 16.70 2.89
CA TYR A 175 1.84 15.59 2.00
C TYR A 175 1.58 14.30 2.78
N LEU A 176 2.34 14.09 3.86
CA LEU A 176 2.14 12.94 4.74
C LEU A 176 0.79 13.06 5.48
N GLY A 177 0.45 14.25 6.00
CA GLY A 177 -0.83 14.53 6.65
C GLY A 177 -2.02 14.35 5.69
N TYR A 178 -1.89 14.83 4.44
CA TYR A 178 -2.88 14.60 3.39
C TYR A 178 -3.10 13.09 3.14
N SER A 179 -2.01 12.33 2.99
CA SER A 179 -2.07 10.88 2.75
C SER A 179 -2.68 10.13 3.93
N PHE A 180 -2.40 10.55 5.16
CA PHE A 180 -3.02 10.00 6.36
C PHE A 180 -4.53 10.25 6.39
N LEU A 181 -4.96 11.49 6.16
CA LEU A 181 -6.38 11.85 6.12
C LEU A 181 -7.10 11.07 5.01
N PHE A 182 -6.50 10.98 3.83
CA PHE A 182 -7.03 10.22 2.71
C PHE A 182 -7.17 8.73 3.05
N THR A 183 -6.18 8.15 3.71
CA THR A 183 -6.21 6.76 4.19
C THR A 183 -7.40 6.51 5.12
N VAL A 184 -7.60 7.38 6.10
CA VAL A 184 -8.71 7.26 7.04
C VAL A 184 -10.06 7.35 6.31
N LEU A 185 -10.21 8.31 5.40
CA LEU A 185 -11.43 8.48 4.61
C LEU A 185 -11.75 7.24 3.76
N ILE A 186 -10.76 6.70 3.06
CA ILE A 186 -10.93 5.49 2.23
C ILE A 186 -11.27 4.25 3.07
N VAL A 187 -10.66 4.08 4.23
CA VAL A 187 -10.98 2.97 5.14
C VAL A 187 -12.41 3.08 5.65
N VAL A 188 -12.81 4.26 6.11
CA VAL A 188 -14.20 4.48 6.59
C VAL A 188 -15.20 4.24 5.48
N TRP A 189 -14.96 4.79 4.30
CA TRP A 189 -15.85 4.60 3.14
C TRP A 189 -15.90 3.14 2.70
N GLY A 190 -14.74 2.45 2.67
CA GLY A 190 -14.65 1.01 2.39
C GLY A 190 -15.47 0.17 3.37
N MET A 191 -15.36 0.45 4.66
CA MET A 191 -16.13 -0.26 5.70
C MET A 191 -17.64 -0.03 5.58
N ILE A 192 -18.06 1.21 5.31
CA ILE A 192 -19.49 1.53 5.14
C ILE A 192 -20.05 0.79 3.93
N THR A 193 -19.35 0.83 2.80
CA THR A 193 -19.78 0.18 1.56
C THR A 193 -19.82 -1.33 1.72
N PHE A 194 -18.80 -1.91 2.34
CA PHE A 194 -18.72 -3.34 2.62
C PHE A 194 -19.88 -3.81 3.51
N ASN A 195 -20.16 -3.10 4.59
CA ASN A 195 -21.29 -3.42 5.49
C ASN A 195 -22.63 -3.32 4.77
N LYS A 196 -22.81 -2.33 3.88
CA LYS A 196 -24.06 -2.19 3.10
C LYS A 196 -24.29 -3.38 2.17
N VAL A 197 -23.24 -3.81 1.46
CA VAL A 197 -23.31 -4.96 0.56
C VAL A 197 -23.55 -6.26 1.34
N GLN A 198 -22.90 -6.40 2.50
CA GLN A 198 -23.10 -7.55 3.39
C GLN A 198 -24.57 -7.74 3.81
N ARG A 199 -25.27 -6.65 4.13
CA ARG A 199 -26.71 -6.70 4.51
C ARG A 199 -27.58 -7.14 3.33
N SER A 200 -27.33 -6.57 2.14
CA SER A 200 -28.08 -6.91 0.93
C SER A 200 -27.92 -8.38 0.51
N PHE A 201 -26.83 -9.05 0.88
CA PHE A 201 -26.64 -10.48 0.63
C PHE A 201 -27.46 -11.39 1.55
N MET A 202 -27.75 -10.92 2.77
CA MET A 202 -28.56 -11.70 3.72
C MET A 202 -30.05 -11.66 3.39
N ASP A 203 -30.51 -10.63 2.68
CA ASP A 203 -31.91 -10.50 2.30
C ASP A 203 -32.29 -11.36 1.06
N VAL A 204 -31.32 -12.01 0.42
CA VAL A 204 -31.50 -12.80 -0.82
C VAL A 204 -31.36 -14.31 -0.57
N ILE A 205 -30.93 -14.73 0.61
CA ILE A 205 -30.86 -16.13 1.04
C ILE A 205 -31.96 -16.44 2.04
#